data_4d8084cb3e16d86df8f40e868834a0df
#
_entry.id   4d8084cb3e16d86df8f40e868834a0df
#
_cell.length_a   1.000
_cell.length_b   1.000
_cell.length_c   1.000
_cell.angle_alpha   90.00
_cell.angle_beta   90.00
_cell.angle_gamma   90.00
#
_symmetry.space_group_name_H-M   'P 1'
#
loop_
_entity.id
_entity.type
_entity.pdbx_description
1 polymer ?
#
loop_
_entity_poly.entity_id
_entity_poly.type
_entity_poly.pdbx_seq_one_letter_code
_entity_poly.pdbx_strand_id
1 'polypeptide(L)'
;YNTADPSIGAQYSENPTIIYVPLSGEKFATQLLTEISVDRLLFLSRAGWDIELLFQVLVKRFGPCVNKSIAMDTRLNLAPERTEGFDRLVALLRRLQDRGDLELQAKAEGDPASLVAMQLRFNGAEEVREMESALSLRLPVKQAQNGGLVAKLLLTQSNDLLQENACDAGSCRVFVRLRNFIGILDSLAQGVEAPGGASGTTGTTPVAFRVARADAPVAGAFVSAKYDGHWYYIAKDDVASRQVFSFLIQLFALEGGELPKNAPMLTLPVSR
;
A
#
# COMPACT_ATOMS: atom_id res chain seq x y z
N TYR A 1 -39.97 -65.03 12.37
CA TYR A 1 -39.17 -64.00 13.02
C TYR A 1 -38.92 -62.86 11.98
N ASN A 2 -39.66 -61.79 12.15
CA ASN A 2 -39.51 -60.58 11.32
C ASN A 2 -38.59 -59.62 12.08
N THR A 3 -37.39 -59.43 11.60
CA THR A 3 -36.51 -58.34 12.06
C THR A 3 -36.68 -57.14 11.11
N ALA A 4 -37.40 -56.13 11.56
CA ALA A 4 -37.46 -54.83 10.90
C ALA A 4 -36.17 -54.05 11.28
N ASP A 5 -35.37 -53.75 10.31
CA ASP A 5 -34.19 -52.91 10.44
C ASP A 5 -34.61 -51.45 10.24
N PRO A 6 -34.57 -50.57 11.25
CA PRO A 6 -34.87 -49.16 11.07
C PRO A 6 -33.65 -48.43 10.55
N SER A 7 -33.45 -48.33 9.24
CA SER A 7 -32.48 -47.46 8.64
C SER A 7 -32.96 -46.01 8.82
N ILE A 8 -32.44 -45.32 9.85
CA ILE A 8 -32.58 -43.86 9.99
C ILE A 8 -31.63 -43.22 8.99
N GLY A 9 -32.12 -42.96 7.79
CA GLY A 9 -31.44 -42.14 6.79
C GLY A 9 -31.55 -40.67 7.19
N ALA A 10 -30.54 -40.13 7.83
CA ALA A 10 -30.43 -38.67 7.97
C ALA A 10 -30.02 -38.08 6.62
N GLN A 11 -30.98 -37.52 5.91
CA GLN A 11 -30.74 -36.79 4.67
C GLN A 11 -30.27 -35.36 5.04
N TYR A 12 -28.96 -35.15 5.01
CA TYR A 12 -28.36 -33.83 5.19
C TYR A 12 -28.51 -33.07 3.86
N SER A 13 -29.39 -32.07 3.83
CA SER A 13 -29.58 -31.18 2.70
C SER A 13 -28.88 -29.85 3.00
N GLU A 14 -27.65 -29.67 2.50
CA GLU A 14 -27.01 -28.34 2.47
C GLU A 14 -27.62 -27.53 1.33
N ASN A 15 -28.35 -26.48 1.69
CA ASN A 15 -28.75 -25.43 0.75
C ASN A 15 -27.80 -24.24 0.94
N PRO A 16 -26.68 -24.14 0.20
CA PRO A 16 -25.79 -23.00 0.31
C PRO A 16 -26.53 -21.73 -0.16
N THR A 17 -26.63 -20.78 0.72
CA THR A 17 -27.15 -19.45 0.37
C THR A 17 -25.97 -18.61 -0.12
N ILE A 18 -25.96 -18.27 -1.42
CA ILE A 18 -24.97 -17.36 -1.99
C ILE A 18 -25.51 -15.93 -1.84
N ILE A 19 -24.83 -15.14 -1.01
CA ILE A 19 -25.14 -13.71 -0.83
C ILE A 19 -24.30 -12.94 -1.84
N TYR A 20 -24.94 -12.35 -2.82
CA TYR A 20 -24.29 -11.49 -3.82
C TYR A 20 -24.43 -10.03 -3.37
N VAL A 21 -23.34 -9.39 -2.99
CA VAL A 21 -23.31 -7.95 -2.71
C VAL A 21 -22.57 -7.28 -3.87
N PRO A 22 -23.27 -6.54 -4.75
CA PRO A 22 -22.60 -5.86 -5.84
C PRO A 22 -21.70 -4.75 -5.29
N LEU A 23 -20.39 -4.82 -5.61
CA LEU A 23 -19.41 -3.76 -5.35
C LEU A 23 -19.58 -2.64 -6.40
N SER A 24 -20.80 -2.15 -6.56
CA SER A 24 -21.13 -1.08 -7.51
C SER A 24 -21.87 0.03 -6.81
N GLY A 25 -21.61 1.25 -7.24
CA GLY A 25 -22.30 2.44 -6.76
C GLY A 25 -21.36 3.57 -6.34
N GLU A 26 -21.97 4.70 -6.05
CA GLU A 26 -21.28 5.94 -5.68
C GLU A 26 -20.34 5.76 -4.47
N LYS A 27 -20.75 4.98 -3.47
CA LYS A 27 -19.92 4.72 -2.28
C LYS A 27 -18.62 3.98 -2.61
N PHE A 28 -18.71 2.96 -3.45
CA PHE A 28 -17.52 2.21 -3.88
C PHE A 28 -16.58 3.10 -4.71
N ALA A 29 -17.13 3.85 -5.67
CA ALA A 29 -16.33 4.80 -6.45
C ALA A 29 -15.66 5.84 -5.55
N THR A 30 -16.39 6.38 -4.57
CA THR A 30 -15.86 7.34 -3.59
C THR A 30 -14.72 6.73 -2.78
N GLN A 31 -14.84 5.49 -2.31
CA GLN A 31 -13.77 4.80 -1.58
C GLN A 31 -12.49 4.66 -2.42
N LEU A 32 -12.61 4.25 -3.69
CA LEU A 32 -11.46 4.13 -4.58
C LEU A 32 -10.78 5.47 -4.92
N LEU A 33 -11.53 6.56 -4.88
CA LEU A 33 -11.06 7.92 -5.15
C LEU A 33 -10.59 8.65 -3.89
N THR A 34 -10.96 8.17 -2.69
CA THR A 34 -10.51 8.74 -1.42
C THR A 34 -9.05 8.37 -1.17
N GLU A 35 -8.25 9.31 -0.69
CA GLU A 35 -6.86 9.04 -0.30
C GLU A 35 -6.81 7.99 0.83
N ILE A 36 -5.91 7.02 0.70
CA ILE A 36 -5.65 6.02 1.72
C ILE A 36 -5.19 6.73 3.01
N SER A 37 -5.66 6.29 4.16
CA SER A 37 -5.30 6.91 5.43
C SER A 37 -3.94 6.45 5.95
N VAL A 38 -3.30 7.27 6.79
CA VAL A 38 -2.05 6.89 7.47
C VAL A 38 -2.26 5.69 8.39
N ASP A 39 -3.48 5.50 8.92
CA ASP A 39 -3.82 4.32 9.73
C ASP A 39 -3.77 3.02 8.90
N ARG A 40 -4.11 3.08 7.61
CA ARG A 40 -3.95 1.94 6.70
C ARG A 40 -2.48 1.60 6.49
N LEU A 41 -1.61 2.61 6.38
CA LEU A 41 -0.16 2.41 6.32
C LEU A 41 0.35 1.68 7.58
N LEU A 42 -0.10 2.10 8.77
CA LEU A 42 0.20 1.42 10.03
C LEU A 42 -0.28 -0.04 10.02
N PHE A 43 -1.53 -0.27 9.61
CA PHE A 43 -2.12 -1.62 9.57
C PHE A 43 -1.32 -2.55 8.65
N LEU A 44 -1.00 -2.09 7.44
CA LEU A 44 -0.24 -2.87 6.46
C LEU A 44 1.19 -3.15 6.92
N SER A 45 1.85 -2.18 7.56
CA SER A 45 3.17 -2.38 8.16
C SER A 45 3.14 -3.45 9.26
N ARG A 46 2.11 -3.45 10.12
CA ARG A 46 1.91 -4.49 11.15
C ARG A 46 1.55 -5.86 10.58
N ALA A 47 0.94 -5.88 9.40
CA ALA A 47 0.68 -7.12 8.66
C ALA A 47 1.96 -7.73 8.04
N GLY A 48 3.11 -7.10 8.23
CA GLY A 48 4.42 -7.58 7.78
C GLY A 48 4.81 -7.15 6.36
N TRP A 49 4.09 -6.19 5.78
CA TRP A 49 4.50 -5.64 4.50
C TRP A 49 5.76 -4.80 4.63
N ASP A 50 6.59 -4.93 3.61
CA ASP A 50 7.83 -4.20 3.45
C ASP A 50 7.59 -2.69 3.40
N ILE A 51 8.30 -1.92 4.23
CA ILE A 51 8.17 -0.47 4.29
C ILE A 51 8.54 0.20 2.97
N GLU A 52 9.50 -0.36 2.23
CA GLU A 52 9.88 0.13 0.91
C GLU A 52 8.71 0.00 -0.06
N LEU A 53 8.07 -1.17 -0.14
CA LEU A 53 6.89 -1.38 -0.97
C LEU A 53 5.76 -0.43 -0.57
N LEU A 54 5.47 -0.31 0.72
CA LEU A 54 4.42 0.58 1.22
C LEU A 54 4.67 2.03 0.81
N PHE A 55 5.89 2.53 0.98
CA PHE A 55 6.22 3.91 0.64
C PHE A 55 6.21 4.15 -0.87
N GLN A 56 6.81 3.25 -1.64
CA GLN A 56 6.85 3.38 -3.10
C GLN A 56 5.45 3.35 -3.73
N VAL A 57 4.55 2.52 -3.22
CA VAL A 57 3.20 2.35 -3.77
C VAL A 57 2.22 3.38 -3.20
N LEU A 58 2.20 3.57 -1.88
CA LEU A 58 1.16 4.36 -1.22
C LEU A 58 1.51 5.85 -1.08
N VAL A 59 2.79 6.19 -0.85
CA VAL A 59 3.18 7.54 -0.47
C VAL A 59 3.45 8.40 -1.69
N LYS A 60 2.74 9.52 -1.82
CA LYS A 60 3.02 10.59 -2.78
C LYS A 60 4.13 11.51 -2.29
N ARG A 61 4.02 11.91 -1.02
CA ARG A 61 4.92 12.88 -0.40
C ARG A 61 5.12 12.54 1.08
N PHE A 62 6.34 12.67 1.55
CA PHE A 62 6.71 12.52 2.94
C PHE A 62 7.58 13.72 3.35
N GLY A 63 7.01 14.67 4.06
CA GLY A 63 7.64 15.96 4.29
C GLY A 63 8.04 16.66 2.99
N PRO A 64 9.30 17.05 2.80
CA PRO A 64 9.79 17.67 1.56
C PRO A 64 10.01 16.64 0.43
N CYS A 65 10.15 15.35 0.76
CA CYS A 65 10.45 14.29 -0.19
C CYS A 65 9.22 13.94 -1.05
N VAL A 66 9.41 13.79 -2.35
CA VAL A 66 8.35 13.50 -3.32
C VAL A 66 8.68 12.22 -4.08
N ASN A 67 7.73 11.31 -4.18
CA ASN A 67 7.87 10.07 -4.93
C ASN A 67 8.01 10.34 -6.44
N LYS A 68 8.97 9.69 -7.11
CA LYS A 68 9.29 9.89 -8.53
C LYS A 68 8.10 9.69 -9.48
N SER A 69 7.21 8.76 -9.17
CA SER A 69 6.03 8.52 -10.00
C SER A 69 5.08 9.72 -10.13
N ILE A 70 5.21 10.72 -9.23
CA ILE A 70 4.47 11.99 -9.33
C ILE A 70 5.29 13.02 -10.11
N ALA A 71 6.62 12.94 -10.05
CA ALA A 71 7.52 13.82 -10.78
C ALA A 71 7.38 13.68 -12.31
N MET A 72 6.77 12.61 -12.79
CA MET A 72 6.45 12.41 -14.21
C MET A 72 5.22 13.21 -14.66
N ASP A 73 4.42 13.77 -13.75
CA ASP A 73 3.47 14.82 -14.12
C ASP A 73 4.29 16.06 -14.51
N THR A 74 4.49 16.24 -15.81
CA THR A 74 5.26 17.35 -16.42
C THR A 74 4.76 18.74 -16.02
N ARG A 75 3.61 18.85 -15.35
CA ARG A 75 3.06 20.07 -14.79
C ARG A 75 3.71 20.47 -13.46
N LEU A 76 4.34 19.50 -12.76
CA LEU A 76 5.03 19.76 -11.51
C LEU A 76 6.53 19.84 -11.81
N ASN A 77 7.05 21.04 -11.96
CA ASN A 77 8.50 21.30 -12.09
C ASN A 77 9.18 21.04 -10.73
N LEU A 78 9.29 19.75 -10.35
CA LEU A 78 9.86 19.35 -9.07
C LEU A 78 11.38 19.34 -9.15
N ALA A 79 12.03 19.96 -8.18
CA ALA A 79 13.48 19.92 -8.06
C ALA A 79 13.94 18.44 -7.90
N PRO A 80 14.96 18.00 -8.67
CA PRO A 80 15.46 16.61 -8.64
C PRO A 80 15.83 16.14 -7.23
N GLU A 81 16.35 17.03 -6.40
CA GLU A 81 16.76 16.78 -5.01
C GLU A 81 15.61 16.21 -4.14
N ARG A 82 14.36 16.59 -4.40
CA ARG A 82 13.20 16.10 -3.66
C ARG A 82 12.88 14.64 -3.96
N THR A 83 13.09 14.21 -5.18
CA THR A 83 12.85 12.83 -5.62
C THR A 83 13.98 11.91 -5.20
N GLU A 84 15.24 12.37 -5.28
CA GLU A 84 16.39 11.64 -4.74
C GLU A 84 16.33 11.54 -3.22
N GLY A 85 15.84 12.60 -2.55
CA GLY A 85 15.57 12.58 -1.12
C GLY A 85 14.57 11.50 -0.72
N PHE A 86 13.54 11.29 -1.54
CA PHE A 86 12.56 10.22 -1.29
C PHE A 86 13.19 8.82 -1.37
N ASP A 87 13.99 8.54 -2.39
CA ASP A 87 14.64 7.23 -2.54
C ASP A 87 15.63 6.96 -1.40
N ARG A 88 16.41 7.96 -0.99
CA ARG A 88 17.31 7.84 0.17
C ARG A 88 16.56 7.59 1.47
N LEU A 89 15.46 8.32 1.69
CA LEU A 89 14.58 8.11 2.84
C LEU A 89 14.05 6.69 2.88
N VAL A 90 13.50 6.19 1.78
CA VAL A 90 12.93 4.84 1.67
C VAL A 90 14.00 3.78 1.93
N ALA A 91 15.19 3.93 1.34
CA ALA A 91 16.32 3.02 1.57
C ALA A 91 16.78 3.00 3.04
N LEU A 92 16.78 4.15 3.71
CA LEU A 92 17.09 4.21 5.15
C LEU A 92 15.99 3.53 5.98
N LEU A 93 14.71 3.81 5.72
CA LEU A 93 13.60 3.17 6.42
C LEU A 93 13.62 1.65 6.25
N ARG A 94 13.96 1.16 5.05
CA ARG A 94 14.13 -0.26 4.79
C ARG A 94 15.24 -0.87 5.66
N ARG A 95 16.41 -0.26 5.70
CA ARG A 95 17.51 -0.72 6.57
C ARG A 95 17.11 -0.76 8.04
N LEU A 96 16.36 0.24 8.51
CA LEU A 96 15.87 0.28 9.88
C LEU A 96 14.82 -0.83 10.13
N GLN A 97 13.92 -1.10 9.19
CA GLN A 97 12.95 -2.19 9.31
C GLN A 97 13.64 -3.56 9.37
N ASP A 98 14.62 -3.81 8.50
CA ASP A 98 15.35 -5.10 8.45
C ASP A 98 16.07 -5.42 9.76
N ARG A 99 16.46 -4.40 10.52
CA ARG A 99 17.08 -4.53 11.84
C ARG A 99 16.08 -4.55 13.00
N GLY A 100 14.80 -4.31 12.75
CA GLY A 100 13.79 -4.13 13.80
C GLY A 100 13.89 -2.78 14.53
N ASP A 101 14.52 -1.80 13.91
CA ASP A 101 14.77 -0.46 14.44
C ASP A 101 13.70 0.59 13.99
N LEU A 102 12.67 0.14 13.28
CA LEU A 102 11.53 0.94 12.86
C LEU A 102 10.26 0.37 13.44
N GLU A 103 9.50 1.19 14.14
CA GLU A 103 8.21 0.81 14.71
C GLU A 103 7.14 1.86 14.41
N LEU A 104 6.00 1.41 13.88
CA LEU A 104 4.82 2.23 13.69
C LEU A 104 3.80 1.94 14.81
N GLN A 105 3.33 2.97 15.47
CA GLN A 105 2.37 2.89 16.58
C GLN A 105 1.18 3.82 16.34
N ALA A 106 -0.04 3.35 16.66
CA ALA A 106 -1.17 4.25 16.75
C ALA A 106 -0.97 5.18 17.95
N LYS A 107 -1.25 6.47 17.80
CA LYS A 107 -1.33 7.37 18.93
C LYS A 107 -2.63 7.08 19.68
N ALA A 108 -2.59 7.16 21.02
CA ALA A 108 -3.75 6.91 21.88
C ALA A 108 -4.95 7.80 21.50
N GLU A 109 -6.16 7.26 21.64
CA GLU A 109 -7.44 7.93 21.42
C GLU A 109 -7.50 9.29 22.14
N GLY A 110 -7.99 10.32 21.43
CA GLY A 110 -8.22 11.65 21.99
C GLY A 110 -7.64 12.81 21.19
N ASP A 111 -6.89 12.57 20.14
CA ASP A 111 -6.38 13.64 19.25
C ASP A 111 -7.18 13.62 17.92
N PRO A 112 -7.86 14.73 17.55
CA PRO A 112 -8.73 14.79 16.37
C PRO A 112 -8.00 14.63 15.02
N ALA A 113 -6.67 14.62 15.00
CA ALA A 113 -5.87 14.25 13.85
C ALA A 113 -5.31 12.86 14.07
N SER A 114 -5.70 11.87 13.26
CA SER A 114 -5.13 10.51 13.25
C SER A 114 -3.61 10.59 13.08
N LEU A 115 -2.89 10.63 14.20
CA LEU A 115 -1.44 10.68 14.21
C LEU A 115 -0.89 9.28 14.43
N VAL A 116 -0.21 8.76 13.44
CA VAL A 116 0.62 7.57 13.58
C VAL A 116 2.00 8.00 14.04
N ALA A 117 2.50 7.42 15.11
CA ALA A 117 3.86 7.64 15.58
C ALA A 117 4.79 6.63 14.90
N MET A 118 5.85 7.11 14.28
CA MET A 118 6.95 6.31 13.76
C MET A 118 8.15 6.51 14.70
N GLN A 119 8.54 5.45 15.38
CA GLN A 119 9.72 5.43 16.22
C GLN A 119 10.87 4.83 15.45
N LEU A 120 11.99 5.53 15.43
CA LEU A 120 13.19 5.16 14.70
C LEU A 120 14.35 5.05 15.67
N ARG A 121 15.11 3.97 15.57
CA ARG A 121 16.37 3.78 16.30
C ARG A 121 17.53 3.79 15.31
N PHE A 122 18.50 4.63 15.56
CA PHE A 122 19.69 4.80 14.73
C PHE A 122 20.91 4.22 15.43
N ASN A 123 21.80 3.58 14.70
CA ASN A 123 23.06 3.05 15.23
C ASN A 123 24.11 4.13 15.47
N GLY A 124 23.94 5.30 14.85
CA GLY A 124 24.89 6.40 15.02
C GLY A 124 24.41 7.71 14.40
N ALA A 125 25.21 8.75 14.59
CA ALA A 125 24.90 10.11 14.14
C ALA A 125 24.86 10.25 12.60
N GLU A 126 25.44 9.31 11.86
CA GLU A 126 25.41 9.35 10.39
C GLU A 126 24.01 9.05 9.84
N GLU A 127 23.35 8.00 10.35
CA GLU A 127 21.97 7.68 9.98
C GLU A 127 20.99 8.80 10.39
N VAL A 128 21.25 9.45 11.54
CA VAL A 128 20.47 10.64 11.95
C VAL A 128 20.63 11.76 10.94
N ARG A 129 21.86 12.07 10.52
CA ARG A 129 22.14 13.11 9.51
C ARG A 129 21.52 12.78 8.16
N GLU A 130 21.54 11.50 7.76
CA GLU A 130 20.87 11.05 6.53
C GLU A 130 19.37 11.34 6.58
N MET A 131 18.70 11.00 7.69
CA MET A 131 17.27 11.30 7.91
C MET A 131 17.00 12.82 7.97
N GLU A 132 17.81 13.58 8.70
CA GLU A 132 17.71 15.03 8.80
C GLU A 132 17.87 15.70 7.45
N SER A 133 18.82 15.24 6.64
CA SER A 133 19.05 15.75 5.28
C SER A 133 17.85 15.45 4.38
N ALA A 134 17.29 14.24 4.42
CA ALA A 134 16.13 13.88 3.63
C ALA A 134 14.88 14.71 4.02
N LEU A 135 14.67 14.93 5.31
CA LEU A 135 13.49 15.64 5.82
C LEU A 135 13.69 17.16 5.91
N SER A 136 14.90 17.65 5.68
CA SER A 136 15.28 19.07 5.90
C SER A 136 14.89 19.55 7.30
N LEU A 137 15.09 18.69 8.31
CA LEU A 137 14.74 18.94 9.72
C LEU A 137 15.93 18.60 10.62
N ARG A 138 15.92 19.17 11.85
CA ARG A 138 16.74 18.70 12.97
C ARG A 138 15.93 17.81 13.86
N LEU A 139 16.35 16.56 14.02
CA LEU A 139 15.64 15.57 14.82
C LEU A 139 16.00 15.68 16.32
N PRO A 140 15.00 15.77 17.20
CA PRO A 140 15.22 15.67 18.63
C PRO A 140 15.54 14.21 19.00
N VAL A 141 16.80 13.83 18.90
CA VAL A 141 17.27 12.48 19.24
C VAL A 141 17.48 12.34 20.73
N LYS A 142 17.13 11.19 21.28
CA LYS A 142 17.43 10.79 22.67
C LYS A 142 18.32 9.57 22.66
N GLN A 143 19.24 9.47 23.63
CA GLN A 143 20.05 8.30 23.78
C GLN A 143 19.22 7.15 24.37
N ALA A 144 19.23 5.99 23.73
CA ALA A 144 18.60 4.79 24.24
C ALA A 144 19.50 4.11 25.29
N GLN A 145 18.89 3.33 26.17
CA GLN A 145 19.63 2.61 27.24
C GLN A 145 20.71 1.65 26.71
N ASN A 146 20.55 1.19 25.47
CA ASN A 146 21.48 0.26 24.79
C ASN A 146 22.44 0.95 23.80
N GLY A 147 22.65 2.27 23.93
CA GLY A 147 23.67 3.03 23.20
C GLY A 147 23.27 3.58 21.83
N GLY A 148 22.07 3.28 21.31
CA GLY A 148 21.55 3.86 20.07
C GLY A 148 20.93 5.24 20.27
N LEU A 149 20.63 5.91 19.15
CA LEU A 149 19.89 7.17 19.12
C LEU A 149 18.44 6.92 18.68
N VAL A 150 17.46 7.50 19.40
CA VAL A 150 16.04 7.31 19.10
C VAL A 150 15.41 8.65 18.74
N ALA A 151 14.65 8.67 17.63
CA ALA A 151 13.79 9.77 17.27
C ALA A 151 12.34 9.31 17.07
N LYS A 152 11.41 10.24 17.24
CA LYS A 152 9.98 10.02 17.05
C LYS A 152 9.44 11.00 16.01
N LEU A 153 8.83 10.46 14.95
CA LEU A 153 8.09 11.22 13.96
C LEU A 153 6.58 11.01 14.17
N LEU A 154 5.83 12.09 14.14
CA LEU A 154 4.37 12.08 14.19
C LEU A 154 3.84 12.29 12.78
N LEU A 155 3.33 11.25 12.16
CA LEU A 155 2.83 11.29 10.79
C LEU A 155 1.42 11.86 10.78
N THR A 156 1.24 12.96 10.07
CA THR A 156 -0.05 13.65 9.92
C THR A 156 -0.41 13.73 8.45
N GLN A 157 -1.60 13.22 8.10
CA GLN A 157 -2.08 13.35 6.72
C GLN A 157 -2.52 14.78 6.46
N SER A 158 -2.06 15.36 5.34
CA SER A 158 -2.45 16.69 4.93
C SER A 158 -2.47 16.82 3.41
N ASN A 159 -3.50 17.50 2.92
CA ASN A 159 -3.64 17.90 1.53
C ASN A 159 -3.07 19.31 1.25
N ASP A 160 -2.70 20.03 2.30
CA ASP A 160 -2.09 21.34 2.17
C ASP A 160 -0.61 21.20 1.77
N LEU A 161 -0.25 21.78 0.63
CA LEU A 161 1.11 21.77 0.10
C LEU A 161 2.03 22.75 0.84
N LEU A 162 1.47 23.71 1.58
CA LEU A 162 2.20 24.75 2.28
C LEU A 162 2.50 24.40 3.74
N GLN A 163 1.95 23.27 4.23
CA GLN A 163 2.24 22.82 5.58
C GLN A 163 3.71 22.39 5.72
N GLU A 164 4.39 23.06 6.62
CA GLU A 164 5.79 22.78 6.96
C GLU A 164 5.88 21.78 8.10
N ASN A 165 6.87 20.89 8.00
CA ASN A 165 7.20 20.01 9.10
C ASN A 165 7.70 20.83 10.31
N ALA A 166 7.41 20.38 11.52
CA ALA A 166 7.80 21.08 12.74
C ALA A 166 8.28 20.08 13.78
N CYS A 167 9.30 20.48 14.54
CA CYS A 167 9.81 19.69 15.66
C CYS A 167 9.60 20.40 16.98
N ASP A 168 9.30 19.64 18.02
CA ASP A 168 9.34 20.05 19.41
C ASP A 168 10.50 19.35 20.15
N ALA A 169 10.57 19.48 21.47
CA ALA A 169 11.67 18.88 22.26
C ALA A 169 11.64 17.33 22.29
N GLY A 170 10.61 16.68 21.77
CA GLY A 170 10.44 15.22 21.90
C GLY A 170 10.10 14.49 20.61
N SER A 171 9.62 15.20 19.60
CA SER A 171 9.15 14.61 18.34
C SER A 171 9.15 15.61 17.19
N CYS A 172 9.12 15.11 15.96
CA CYS A 172 8.87 15.94 14.78
C CYS A 172 7.54 15.55 14.14
N ARG A 173 6.72 16.53 13.82
CA ARG A 173 5.54 16.34 12.98
C ARG A 173 5.95 16.35 11.52
N VAL A 174 5.62 15.29 10.80
CA VAL A 174 5.90 15.15 9.37
C VAL A 174 4.58 14.99 8.63
N PHE A 175 4.35 15.86 7.66
CA PHE A 175 3.15 15.80 6.84
C PHE A 175 3.32 14.78 5.72
N VAL A 176 2.32 13.89 5.61
CA VAL A 176 2.31 12.79 4.65
C VAL A 176 1.12 12.95 3.72
N ARG A 177 1.34 12.76 2.44
CA ARG A 177 0.27 12.63 1.45
C ARG A 177 0.31 11.24 0.83
N LEU A 178 -0.82 10.58 0.83
CA LEU A 178 -0.97 9.22 0.31
C LEU A 178 -1.71 9.25 -1.04
N ARG A 179 -1.65 8.15 -1.78
CA ARG A 179 -2.44 7.95 -2.99
C ARG A 179 -3.82 7.44 -2.63
N ASN A 180 -4.77 7.64 -3.52
CA ASN A 180 -5.97 6.84 -3.58
C ASN A 180 -5.71 5.57 -4.41
N PHE A 181 -6.62 4.62 -4.39
CA PHE A 181 -6.44 3.34 -5.07
C PHE A 181 -6.26 3.51 -6.59
N ILE A 182 -7.03 4.39 -7.21
CA ILE A 182 -6.91 4.69 -8.65
C ILE A 182 -5.53 5.26 -8.99
N GLY A 183 -5.03 6.19 -8.18
CA GLY A 183 -3.68 6.76 -8.36
C GLY A 183 -2.54 5.74 -8.18
N ILE A 184 -2.78 4.68 -7.39
CA ILE A 184 -1.85 3.54 -7.31
C ILE A 184 -1.85 2.77 -8.62
N LEU A 185 -3.03 2.41 -9.14
CA LEU A 185 -3.15 1.70 -10.41
C LEU A 185 -2.52 2.49 -11.55
N ASP A 186 -2.75 3.80 -11.62
CA ASP A 186 -2.15 4.68 -12.61
C ASP A 186 -0.61 4.69 -12.53
N SER A 187 -0.05 4.75 -11.32
CA SER A 187 1.40 4.70 -11.13
C SER A 187 2.03 3.36 -11.53
N LEU A 188 1.31 2.25 -11.39
CA LEU A 188 1.76 0.91 -11.74
C LEU A 188 1.49 0.56 -13.21
N ALA A 189 0.56 1.25 -13.87
CA ALA A 189 0.24 1.04 -15.29
C ALA A 189 1.45 1.24 -16.21
N GLN A 190 2.43 2.02 -15.78
CA GLN A 190 3.70 2.20 -16.49
C GLN A 190 4.53 0.90 -16.61
N GLY A 191 4.28 -0.09 -15.77
CA GLY A 191 4.89 -1.42 -15.82
C GLY A 191 4.17 -2.40 -16.74
N VAL A 192 3.09 -1.98 -17.42
CA VAL A 192 2.34 -2.80 -18.36
C VAL A 192 2.91 -2.62 -19.77
N GLU A 193 3.26 -3.71 -20.44
CA GLU A 193 3.75 -3.68 -21.82
C GLU A 193 2.68 -3.15 -22.79
N ALA A 194 3.02 -2.09 -23.51
CA ALA A 194 2.13 -1.48 -24.50
C ALA A 194 1.97 -2.34 -25.77
N PRO A 195 0.84 -2.25 -26.50
CA PRO A 195 0.69 -2.83 -27.82
C PRO A 195 1.75 -2.27 -28.78
N GLY A 196 2.45 -3.15 -29.53
CA GLY A 196 3.46 -2.75 -30.53
C GLY A 196 4.91 -2.84 -30.06
N GLY A 197 5.18 -3.41 -28.89
CA GLY A 197 6.57 -3.64 -28.42
C GLY A 197 7.34 -2.38 -28.03
N ALA A 198 6.69 -1.21 -28.09
CA ALA A 198 7.22 -0.05 -27.43
C ALA A 198 7.11 -0.34 -25.92
N SER A 199 8.24 -0.68 -25.30
CA SER A 199 8.35 -0.65 -23.84
C SER A 199 7.71 0.65 -23.41
N GLY A 200 6.54 0.57 -22.78
CA GLY A 200 5.78 1.76 -22.38
C GLY A 200 6.75 2.69 -21.71
N THR A 201 6.87 3.88 -22.25
CA THR A 201 7.73 4.97 -21.85
C THR A 201 8.77 4.60 -20.80
N THR A 202 10.01 4.97 -21.02
CA THR A 202 11.16 4.92 -20.10
C THR A 202 10.91 5.48 -18.68
N GLY A 203 9.67 5.38 -18.19
CA GLY A 203 9.23 5.71 -16.88
C GLY A 203 9.64 4.61 -15.90
N THR A 204 10.51 4.95 -14.97
CA THR A 204 10.85 4.09 -13.85
C THR A 204 9.59 3.91 -13.01
N THR A 205 8.97 2.72 -13.05
CA THR A 205 7.94 2.38 -12.07
C THR A 205 8.54 2.54 -10.67
N PRO A 206 7.77 3.03 -9.70
CA PRO A 206 8.28 3.21 -8.32
C PRO A 206 8.68 1.87 -7.68
N VAL A 207 8.12 0.77 -8.15
CA VAL A 207 8.44 -0.60 -7.72
C VAL A 207 8.70 -1.47 -8.96
N ALA A 208 9.44 -2.55 -8.77
CA ALA A 208 9.64 -3.55 -9.81
C ALA A 208 8.31 -4.31 -10.08
N PHE A 209 7.43 -3.68 -10.86
CA PHE A 209 6.15 -4.25 -11.27
C PHE A 209 6.08 -4.31 -12.80
N ARG A 210 5.90 -5.51 -13.33
CA ARG A 210 5.84 -5.76 -14.76
C ARG A 210 4.67 -6.66 -15.09
N VAL A 211 3.90 -6.25 -16.08
CA VAL A 211 2.88 -7.08 -16.74
C VAL A 211 3.29 -7.24 -18.19
N ALA A 212 3.68 -8.44 -18.54
CA ALA A 212 4.12 -8.78 -19.90
C ALA A 212 2.91 -9.09 -20.80
N ARG A 213 3.11 -8.91 -22.10
CA ARG A 213 2.11 -9.17 -23.15
C ARG A 213 2.50 -10.38 -23.99
N ALA A 214 1.50 -11.15 -24.42
CA ALA A 214 1.66 -12.27 -25.35
C ALA A 214 0.45 -12.35 -26.30
N ASP A 215 0.66 -12.94 -27.49
CA ASP A 215 -0.41 -13.14 -28.47
C ASP A 215 -1.18 -14.46 -28.26
N ALA A 216 -0.66 -15.34 -27.39
CA ALA A 216 -1.26 -16.62 -27.02
C ALA A 216 -1.28 -16.80 -25.49
N PRO A 217 -2.13 -17.70 -24.95
CA PRO A 217 -2.14 -18.02 -23.53
C PRO A 217 -0.76 -18.50 -23.06
N VAL A 218 -0.26 -17.95 -21.95
CA VAL A 218 1.03 -18.32 -21.37
C VAL A 218 0.82 -19.40 -20.31
N ALA A 219 1.29 -20.61 -20.61
CA ALA A 219 1.27 -21.70 -19.65
C ALA A 219 2.19 -21.41 -18.47
N GLY A 220 1.69 -21.59 -17.22
CA GLY A 220 2.47 -21.37 -16.03
C GLY A 220 2.62 -19.90 -15.61
N ALA A 221 1.84 -18.99 -16.17
CA ALA A 221 1.72 -17.63 -15.62
C ALA A 221 1.20 -17.67 -14.18
N PHE A 222 1.61 -16.73 -13.33
CA PHE A 222 1.05 -16.55 -11.99
C PHE A 222 -0.41 -16.06 -12.06
N VAL A 223 -0.63 -15.07 -12.90
CA VAL A 223 -1.96 -14.55 -13.26
C VAL A 223 -1.93 -14.13 -14.73
N SER A 224 -3.03 -14.32 -15.43
CA SER A 224 -3.18 -13.85 -16.82
C SER A 224 -4.61 -13.41 -17.09
N ALA A 225 -4.76 -12.41 -17.96
CA ALA A 225 -6.03 -11.92 -18.43
C ALA A 225 -5.97 -11.62 -19.94
N LYS A 226 -7.06 -11.88 -20.66
CA LYS A 226 -7.19 -11.51 -22.06
C LYS A 226 -7.87 -10.15 -22.17
N TYR A 227 -7.23 -9.23 -22.88
CA TYR A 227 -7.77 -7.91 -23.15
C TYR A 227 -7.39 -7.47 -24.57
N ASP A 228 -8.33 -6.94 -25.32
CA ASP A 228 -8.16 -6.43 -26.69
C ASP A 228 -7.38 -7.40 -27.61
N GLY A 229 -7.76 -8.68 -27.56
CA GLY A 229 -7.16 -9.73 -28.40
C GLY A 229 -5.82 -10.28 -27.90
N HIS A 230 -5.18 -9.67 -26.92
CA HIS A 230 -3.87 -10.04 -26.38
C HIS A 230 -3.98 -10.60 -24.96
N TRP A 231 -2.98 -11.38 -24.54
CA TRP A 231 -2.84 -11.87 -23.20
C TRP A 231 -1.86 -11.00 -22.44
N TYR A 232 -2.26 -10.57 -21.24
CA TYR A 232 -1.43 -9.86 -20.29
C TYR A 232 -1.20 -10.77 -19.09
N TYR A 233 0.04 -10.87 -18.62
CA TYR A 233 0.37 -11.82 -17.56
C TYR A 233 1.52 -11.35 -16.68
N ILE A 234 1.54 -11.87 -15.45
CA ILE A 234 2.67 -11.80 -14.54
C ILE A 234 3.33 -13.18 -14.55
N ALA A 235 4.63 -13.22 -14.80
CA ALA A 235 5.38 -14.47 -14.84
C ALA A 235 5.47 -15.10 -13.43
N LYS A 236 5.49 -16.43 -13.37
CA LYS A 236 5.52 -17.17 -12.10
C LYS A 236 6.82 -16.97 -11.33
N ASP A 237 7.91 -16.74 -12.02
CA ASP A 237 9.25 -16.47 -11.48
C ASP A 237 9.51 -14.99 -11.15
N ASP A 238 8.64 -14.08 -11.59
CA ASP A 238 8.72 -12.67 -11.21
C ASP A 238 8.15 -12.44 -9.81
N VAL A 239 9.00 -12.67 -8.81
CA VAL A 239 8.63 -12.56 -7.39
C VAL A 239 8.20 -11.13 -7.03
N ALA A 240 8.86 -10.11 -7.56
CA ALA A 240 8.58 -8.72 -7.25
C ALA A 240 7.18 -8.31 -7.75
N SER A 241 6.86 -8.58 -9.02
CA SER A 241 5.52 -8.29 -9.56
C SER A 241 4.42 -9.07 -8.87
N ARG A 242 4.68 -10.31 -8.47
CA ARG A 242 3.74 -11.14 -7.70
C ARG A 242 3.45 -10.53 -6.32
N GLN A 243 4.46 -10.03 -5.63
CA GLN A 243 4.30 -9.37 -4.34
C GLN A 243 3.45 -8.10 -4.46
N VAL A 244 3.76 -7.25 -5.44
CA VAL A 244 2.96 -6.03 -5.72
C VAL A 244 1.51 -6.39 -6.04
N PHE A 245 1.29 -7.40 -6.88
CA PHE A 245 -0.06 -7.84 -7.24
C PHE A 245 -0.83 -8.38 -6.02
N SER A 246 -0.19 -9.20 -5.18
CA SER A 246 -0.80 -9.71 -3.95
C SER A 246 -1.13 -8.58 -2.97
N PHE A 247 -0.24 -7.58 -2.88
CA PHE A 247 -0.48 -6.36 -2.11
C PHE A 247 -1.71 -5.58 -2.63
N LEU A 248 -1.84 -5.41 -3.95
CA LEU A 248 -2.99 -4.74 -4.56
C LEU A 248 -4.31 -5.44 -4.26
N ILE A 249 -4.34 -6.78 -4.32
CA ILE A 249 -5.54 -7.56 -3.97
C ILE A 249 -5.92 -7.32 -2.52
N GLN A 250 -4.96 -7.37 -1.61
CA GLN A 250 -5.22 -7.14 -0.18
C GLN A 250 -5.67 -5.70 0.08
N LEU A 251 -5.04 -4.73 -0.55
CA LEU A 251 -5.42 -3.33 -0.43
C LEU A 251 -6.83 -3.08 -0.97
N PHE A 252 -7.15 -3.66 -2.13
CA PHE A 252 -8.49 -3.59 -2.70
C PHE A 252 -9.56 -4.19 -1.78
N ALA A 253 -9.26 -5.34 -1.16
CA ALA A 253 -10.16 -5.96 -0.18
C ALA A 253 -10.34 -5.09 1.08
N LEU A 254 -9.29 -4.40 1.53
CA LEU A 254 -9.36 -3.48 2.67
C LEU A 254 -10.19 -2.23 2.36
N GLU A 255 -10.02 -1.66 1.16
CA GLU A 255 -10.79 -0.48 0.75
C GLU A 255 -12.24 -0.83 0.36
N GLY A 256 -12.48 -2.02 -0.23
CA GLY A 256 -13.80 -2.52 -0.57
C GLY A 256 -14.58 -3.14 0.61
N GLY A 257 -13.90 -3.44 1.72
CA GLY A 257 -14.44 -4.30 2.79
C GLY A 257 -15.39 -3.63 3.79
N GLU A 258 -15.61 -2.34 3.75
CA GLU A 258 -16.68 -1.70 4.53
C GLU A 258 -18.02 -1.78 3.77
N LEU A 259 -18.53 -2.99 3.64
CA LEU A 259 -19.91 -3.19 3.22
C LEU A 259 -20.83 -2.48 4.22
N PRO A 260 -21.72 -1.58 3.75
CA PRO A 260 -22.67 -0.95 4.64
C PRO A 260 -23.51 -2.05 5.30
N LYS A 261 -23.62 -2.01 6.64
CA LYS A 261 -24.42 -2.96 7.44
C LYS A 261 -25.87 -3.11 6.97
N ASN A 262 -26.32 -2.25 6.05
CA ASN A 262 -27.67 -2.20 5.49
C ASN A 262 -27.68 -2.33 3.95
N ALA A 263 -26.68 -2.96 3.33
CA ALA A 263 -26.77 -3.24 1.89
C ALA A 263 -27.93 -4.21 1.61
N PRO A 264 -28.76 -3.97 0.59
CA PRO A 264 -29.81 -4.91 0.21
C PRO A 264 -29.17 -6.23 -0.18
N MET A 265 -29.48 -7.30 0.56
CA MET A 265 -29.01 -8.65 0.28
C MET A 265 -29.95 -9.29 -0.75
N LEU A 266 -29.44 -9.60 -1.93
CA LEU A 266 -30.14 -10.42 -2.90
C LEU A 266 -29.86 -11.89 -2.60
N THR A 267 -30.86 -12.60 -2.10
CA THR A 267 -30.77 -14.04 -1.85
C THR A 267 -31.28 -14.78 -3.09
N LEU A 268 -30.42 -15.49 -3.79
CA LEU A 268 -30.80 -16.35 -4.90
C LEU A 268 -30.88 -17.79 -4.40
N PRO A 269 -32.06 -18.42 -4.36
CA PRO A 269 -32.15 -19.85 -4.08
C PRO A 269 -31.54 -20.63 -5.26
N VAL A 270 -30.56 -21.46 -4.98
CA VAL A 270 -30.02 -22.40 -5.97
C VAL A 270 -30.90 -23.65 -5.94
N SER A 271 -31.87 -23.72 -6.88
CA SER A 271 -32.59 -24.98 -7.11
C SER A 271 -31.74 -25.91 -7.97
N ARG A 272 -31.63 -27.17 -7.55
CA ARG A 272 -31.08 -28.27 -8.39
C ARG A 272 -32.07 -28.67 -9.44
#